data_2edbcde940636d0fb5d84bc4c122ec9e
#
_entry.id   2edbcde940636d0fb5d84bc4c122ec9e
#
_cell.length_a   1.000
_cell.length_b   1.000
_cell.length_c   1.000
_cell.angle_alpha   90.00
_cell.angle_beta   90.00
_cell.angle_gamma   90.00
#
_symmetry.space_group_name_H-M   'P 1'
#
loop_
_entity.id
_entity.type
_entity.pdbx_description
1 polymer ?
#
loop_
_entity_poly.entity_id
_entity_poly.type
_entity_poly.pdbx_seq_one_letter_code
_entity_poly.pdbx_strand_id
1 'polypeptide(L)'
;METDCPKTHLATTLTELLLVQPDEFWKWHWTFRSPRQTKPCSLLGAMRVTDLAINVILPWFYARAFAGKNRDLLRRIENRYTSWPPGQDNSVMKLARQRLFASTHRMPTAAHQQGLLQIVSDFCDHASATCDDCQFPNLIRRWRL
;
A
#
# COMPACT_ATOMS: atom_id res chain seq x y z
N MET A 1 28.96 -6.01 -10.26
CA MET A 1 27.90 -7.00 -10.52
C MET A 1 26.73 -6.64 -9.59
N GLU A 2 25.78 -5.84 -10.10
CA GLU A 2 24.55 -5.53 -9.39
C GLU A 2 23.63 -6.73 -9.53
N THR A 3 23.44 -7.45 -8.46
CA THR A 3 22.38 -8.47 -8.38
C THR A 3 21.05 -7.75 -8.32
N ASP A 4 20.44 -7.64 -9.49
CA ASP A 4 19.05 -7.18 -9.65
C ASP A 4 18.14 -8.19 -8.94
N CYS A 5 17.84 -7.91 -7.67
CA CYS A 5 16.95 -8.75 -6.87
C CYS A 5 15.52 -8.57 -7.41
N PRO A 6 14.90 -9.57 -8.00
CA PRO A 6 13.60 -9.42 -8.66
C PRO A 6 12.55 -8.88 -7.67
N LYS A 7 11.76 -7.94 -8.16
CA LYS A 7 10.76 -7.15 -7.38
C LYS A 7 9.77 -8.03 -6.59
N THR A 8 9.53 -9.24 -7.05
CA THR A 8 8.68 -10.26 -6.40
C THR A 8 9.33 -10.90 -5.18
N HIS A 9 10.66 -11.00 -5.15
CA HIS A 9 11.37 -11.72 -4.09
C HIS A 9 11.26 -11.03 -2.72
N LEU A 10 11.30 -9.69 -2.66
CA LEU A 10 11.23 -8.99 -1.38
C LEU A 10 9.85 -9.12 -0.71
N ALA A 11 8.76 -9.04 -1.48
CA ALA A 11 7.41 -9.25 -0.95
C ALA A 11 7.25 -10.68 -0.40
N THR A 12 7.79 -11.67 -1.11
CA THR A 12 7.80 -13.07 -0.66
C THR A 12 8.64 -13.22 0.61
N THR A 13 9.86 -12.69 0.62
CA THR A 13 10.75 -12.74 1.80
C THR A 13 10.12 -12.06 3.02
N LEU A 14 9.50 -10.89 2.86
CA LEU A 14 8.80 -10.24 3.96
C LEU A 14 7.58 -11.05 4.43
N THR A 15 6.86 -11.69 3.52
CA THR A 15 5.76 -12.58 3.88
C THR A 15 6.27 -13.75 4.72
N GLU A 16 7.38 -14.37 4.32
CA GLU A 16 8.02 -15.47 5.05
C GLU A 16 8.53 -15.02 6.43
N LEU A 17 9.19 -13.85 6.50
CA LEU A 17 9.71 -13.29 7.77
C LEU A 17 8.60 -12.88 8.74
N LEU A 18 7.47 -12.41 8.21
CA LEU A 18 6.31 -12.00 9.00
C LEU A 18 5.29 -13.13 9.18
N LEU A 19 5.61 -14.33 8.69
CA LEU A 19 4.75 -15.50 8.85
C LEU A 19 4.69 -15.91 10.32
N VAL A 20 3.63 -15.54 11.00
CA VAL A 20 3.34 -15.99 12.34
C VAL A 20 2.63 -17.33 12.26
N GLN A 21 3.22 -18.37 12.86
CA GLN A 21 2.56 -19.68 12.95
C GLN A 21 1.30 -19.52 13.80
N PRO A 22 0.10 -19.75 13.24
CA PRO A 22 -1.11 -19.67 14.02
C PRO A 22 -1.16 -20.83 15.03
N ASP A 23 -1.70 -20.55 16.19
CA ASP A 23 -2.20 -21.56 17.10
C ASP A 23 -3.24 -22.45 16.40
N GLU A 24 -3.42 -23.69 16.87
CA GLU A 24 -4.27 -24.68 16.20
C GLU A 24 -5.73 -24.21 16.07
N PHE A 25 -6.23 -23.40 17.00
CA PHE A 25 -7.55 -22.80 16.88
C PHE A 25 -7.59 -21.76 15.75
N TRP A 26 -6.69 -20.76 15.75
CA TRP A 26 -6.68 -19.65 14.79
C TRP A 26 -6.32 -20.06 13.37
N LYS A 27 -5.69 -21.20 13.22
CA LYS A 27 -5.44 -21.82 11.92
C LYS A 27 -6.72 -22.13 11.14
N TRP A 28 -7.81 -22.38 11.87
CA TRP A 28 -9.08 -22.81 11.31
C TRP A 28 -10.26 -21.87 11.57
N HIS A 29 -10.09 -20.79 12.33
CA HIS A 29 -11.16 -19.88 12.71
C HIS A 29 -10.77 -18.41 12.49
N TRP A 30 -11.70 -17.63 11.94
CA TRP A 30 -11.53 -16.18 11.80
C TRP A 30 -11.88 -15.41 13.09
N THR A 31 -12.83 -15.95 13.86
CA THR A 31 -13.27 -15.41 15.14
C THR A 31 -13.60 -16.57 16.06
N PHE A 32 -13.74 -16.30 17.36
CA PHE A 32 -14.17 -17.32 18.34
C PHE A 32 -15.53 -17.96 18.02
N ARG A 33 -16.37 -17.28 17.25
CA ARG A 33 -17.73 -17.75 16.90
C ARG A 33 -17.85 -18.20 15.44
N SER A 34 -16.80 -18.06 14.64
CA SER A 34 -16.86 -18.50 13.25
C SER A 34 -16.85 -20.03 13.14
N PRO A 35 -17.53 -20.59 12.13
CA PRO A 35 -17.39 -22.01 11.82
C PRO A 35 -15.95 -22.31 11.41
N ARG A 36 -15.55 -23.57 11.59
CA ARG A 36 -14.23 -24.04 11.13
C ARG A 36 -14.10 -23.88 9.62
N GLN A 37 -13.02 -23.29 9.17
CA GLN A 37 -12.71 -23.11 7.75
C GLN A 37 -12.33 -24.44 7.10
N THR A 38 -12.59 -24.55 5.81
CA THR A 38 -12.24 -25.74 5.01
C THR A 38 -10.76 -25.82 4.70
N LYS A 39 -10.05 -24.68 4.77
CA LYS A 39 -8.59 -24.56 4.54
C LYS A 39 -7.97 -23.78 5.69
N PRO A 40 -6.71 -24.13 6.05
CA PRO A 40 -5.99 -23.38 7.06
C PRO A 40 -5.75 -21.94 6.59
N CYS A 41 -5.89 -20.97 7.48
CA CYS A 41 -5.62 -19.56 7.23
C CYS A 41 -4.38 -19.10 8.01
N SER A 42 -3.58 -18.26 7.38
CA SER A 42 -2.48 -17.58 8.05
C SER A 42 -3.02 -16.40 8.87
N LEU A 43 -2.41 -16.13 10.03
CA LEU A 43 -2.77 -14.95 10.84
C LEU A 43 -2.48 -13.65 10.10
N LEU A 44 -1.42 -13.63 9.31
CA LEU A 44 -1.02 -12.49 8.52
C LEU A 44 -1.06 -12.87 7.02
N GLY A 45 -2.06 -12.39 6.32
CA GLY A 45 -2.16 -12.59 4.87
C GLY A 45 -1.24 -11.64 4.10
N ALA A 46 -0.89 -11.97 2.85
CA ALA A 46 -0.02 -11.19 1.98
C ALA A 46 -0.45 -9.71 1.84
N MET A 47 -1.75 -9.43 1.95
CA MET A 47 -2.29 -8.07 1.93
C MET A 47 -1.81 -7.24 3.12
N ARG A 48 -1.82 -7.81 4.33
CA ARG A 48 -1.32 -7.14 5.54
C ARG A 48 0.18 -6.96 5.50
N VAL A 49 0.91 -7.88 4.87
CA VAL A 49 2.35 -7.73 4.63
C VAL A 49 2.61 -6.52 3.73
N THR A 50 1.84 -6.34 2.66
CA THR A 50 1.91 -5.15 1.81
C THR A 50 1.62 -3.87 2.58
N ASP A 51 0.54 -3.85 3.38
CA ASP A 51 0.19 -2.69 4.23
C ASP A 51 1.33 -2.34 5.20
N LEU A 52 1.91 -3.33 5.87
CA LEU A 52 3.03 -3.14 6.78
C LEU A 52 4.30 -2.67 6.05
N ALA A 53 4.59 -3.24 4.89
CA ALA A 53 5.76 -2.86 4.10
C ALA A 53 5.69 -1.39 3.69
N ILE A 54 4.56 -0.95 3.13
CA ILE A 54 4.39 0.38 2.55
C ILE A 54 4.18 1.45 3.64
N ASN A 55 3.40 1.15 4.69
CA ASN A 55 3.01 2.17 5.67
C ASN A 55 3.92 2.21 6.90
N VAL A 56 4.72 1.18 7.14
CA VAL A 56 5.56 1.10 8.36
C VAL A 56 7.02 0.82 8.03
N ILE A 57 7.31 -0.29 7.38
CA ILE A 57 8.68 -0.79 7.24
C ILE A 57 9.52 0.12 6.34
N LEU A 58 9.07 0.38 5.11
CA LEU A 58 9.81 1.23 4.18
C LEU A 58 9.92 2.69 4.67
N PRO A 59 8.87 3.35 5.18
CA PRO A 59 8.98 4.68 5.78
C PRO A 59 9.94 4.73 6.97
N TRP A 60 9.93 3.70 7.84
CA TRP A 60 10.86 3.65 8.96
C TRP A 60 12.33 3.53 8.51
N PHE A 61 12.61 2.66 7.54
CA PHE A 61 13.95 2.55 6.96
C PHE A 61 14.37 3.83 6.26
N TYR A 62 13.44 4.50 5.57
CA TYR A 62 13.69 5.79 4.93
C TYR A 62 14.11 6.85 5.97
N ALA A 63 13.33 7.02 7.03
CA ALA A 63 13.64 7.97 8.10
C ALA A 63 15.00 7.68 8.74
N ARG A 64 15.32 6.40 8.98
CA ARG A 64 16.60 5.98 9.54
C ARG A 64 17.77 6.24 8.58
N ALA A 65 17.60 5.95 7.29
CA ALA A 65 18.61 6.23 6.27
C ALA A 65 18.83 7.74 6.07
N PHE A 66 17.75 8.52 6.15
CA PHE A 66 17.79 9.98 6.10
C PHE A 66 18.60 10.55 7.26
N ALA A 67 18.28 10.14 8.49
CA ALA A 67 19.02 10.55 9.68
C ALA A 67 20.52 10.16 9.63
N GLY A 68 20.82 8.98 9.08
CA GLY A 68 22.18 8.48 8.87
C GLY A 68 22.88 9.04 7.63
N LYS A 69 22.26 9.95 6.88
CA LYS A 69 22.76 10.55 5.62
C LYS A 69 23.21 9.49 4.59
N ASN A 70 22.61 8.31 4.60
CA ASN A 70 22.95 7.21 3.69
C ASN A 70 22.14 7.34 2.37
N ARG A 71 22.70 8.07 1.40
CA ARG A 71 22.06 8.36 0.10
C ARG A 71 21.76 7.11 -0.73
N ASP A 72 22.64 6.12 -0.69
CA ASP A 72 22.44 4.87 -1.47
C ASP A 72 21.28 4.05 -0.90
N LEU A 73 21.19 3.97 0.42
CA LEU A 73 20.05 3.30 1.07
C LEU A 73 18.74 4.06 0.82
N LEU A 74 18.74 5.40 0.89
CA LEU A 74 17.57 6.21 0.54
C LEU A 74 17.06 5.89 -0.86
N ARG A 75 17.92 5.95 -1.87
CA ARG A 75 17.56 5.64 -3.27
C ARG A 75 17.00 4.23 -3.42
N ARG A 76 17.58 3.24 -2.73
CA ARG A 76 17.08 1.86 -2.75
C ARG A 76 15.68 1.75 -2.15
N ILE A 77 15.43 2.45 -1.04
CA ILE A 77 14.11 2.44 -0.38
C ILE A 77 13.07 3.14 -1.25
N GLU A 78 13.39 4.31 -1.82
CA GLU A 78 12.51 5.02 -2.76
C GLU A 78 12.13 4.15 -3.96
N ASN A 79 13.12 3.52 -4.59
CA ASN A 79 12.88 2.60 -5.72
C ASN A 79 11.99 1.42 -5.30
N ARG A 80 12.18 0.88 -4.11
CA ARG A 80 11.33 -0.20 -3.57
C ARG A 80 9.91 0.28 -3.31
N TYR A 81 9.75 1.43 -2.67
CA TYR A 81 8.44 2.00 -2.38
C TYR A 81 7.65 2.27 -3.67
N THR A 82 8.27 2.94 -4.64
CA THR A 82 7.62 3.29 -5.91
C THR A 82 7.33 2.11 -6.82
N SER A 83 8.06 1.00 -6.67
CA SER A 83 7.88 -0.23 -7.45
C SER A 83 7.10 -1.33 -6.73
N TRP A 84 6.65 -1.13 -5.48
CA TRP A 84 5.94 -2.15 -4.73
C TRP A 84 4.61 -2.50 -5.40
N PRO A 85 4.26 -3.80 -5.52
CA PRO A 85 2.99 -4.21 -6.12
C PRO A 85 1.78 -3.60 -5.40
N PRO A 86 0.68 -3.32 -6.12
CA PRO A 86 -0.51 -2.76 -5.51
C PRO A 86 -1.14 -3.73 -4.51
N GLY A 87 -1.67 -3.17 -3.43
CA GLY A 87 -2.53 -3.89 -2.50
C GLY A 87 -3.93 -4.13 -3.04
N GLN A 88 -4.80 -4.69 -2.21
CA GLN A 88 -6.20 -4.88 -2.56
C GLN A 88 -6.96 -3.54 -2.52
N ASP A 89 -7.87 -3.38 -3.47
CA ASP A 89 -8.75 -2.22 -3.47
C ASP A 89 -9.78 -2.29 -2.34
N ASN A 90 -9.80 -1.27 -1.52
CA ASN A 90 -10.87 -1.03 -0.56
C ASN A 90 -11.98 -0.15 -1.16
N SER A 91 -13.04 0.12 -0.40
CA SER A 91 -14.17 0.96 -0.83
C SER A 91 -13.75 2.38 -1.19
N VAL A 92 -12.80 2.97 -0.44
CA VAL A 92 -12.27 4.32 -0.68
C VAL A 92 -11.51 4.36 -2.00
N MET A 93 -10.67 3.35 -2.28
CA MET A 93 -9.96 3.23 -3.55
C MET A 93 -10.89 3.09 -4.74
N LYS A 94 -11.97 2.31 -4.60
CA LYS A 94 -12.98 2.17 -5.65
C LYS A 94 -13.67 3.49 -5.95
N LEU A 95 -14.09 4.21 -4.90
CA LEU A 95 -14.70 5.53 -5.01
C LEU A 95 -13.74 6.56 -5.64
N ALA A 96 -12.49 6.56 -5.19
CA ALA A 96 -11.46 7.46 -5.71
C ALA A 96 -11.23 7.26 -7.21
N ARG A 97 -11.10 6.00 -7.65
CA ARG A 97 -10.96 5.69 -9.08
C ARG A 97 -12.17 6.10 -9.89
N GLN A 98 -13.37 5.85 -9.37
CA GLN A 98 -14.60 6.24 -10.04
C GLN A 98 -14.69 7.76 -10.25
N ARG A 99 -14.28 8.55 -9.25
CA ARG A 99 -14.31 10.01 -9.31
C ARG A 99 -13.21 10.61 -10.21
N LEU A 100 -12.01 10.04 -10.18
CA LEU A 100 -10.83 10.65 -10.82
C LEU A 100 -10.48 10.04 -12.19
N PHE A 101 -10.86 8.79 -12.46
CA PHE A 101 -10.41 8.05 -13.65
C PHE A 101 -11.51 7.31 -14.41
N ALA A 102 -12.79 7.67 -14.24
CA ALA A 102 -13.89 6.98 -14.93
C ALA A 102 -13.84 5.44 -14.84
N SER A 103 -13.58 4.91 -13.65
CA SER A 103 -13.83 3.54 -13.18
C SER A 103 -12.88 2.39 -13.53
N THR A 104 -12.15 2.40 -14.63
CA THR A 104 -11.41 1.19 -15.10
C THR A 104 -9.91 1.21 -14.86
N HIS A 105 -9.34 2.30 -14.42
CA HIS A 105 -7.89 2.43 -14.29
C HIS A 105 -7.35 1.67 -13.08
N ARG A 106 -6.50 0.67 -13.32
CA ARG A 106 -5.77 -0.04 -12.25
C ARG A 106 -4.55 0.76 -11.83
N MET A 107 -4.36 0.93 -10.52
CA MET A 107 -3.13 1.51 -10.00
C MET A 107 -1.98 0.49 -10.15
N PRO A 108 -0.88 0.87 -10.82
CA PRO A 108 0.20 -0.08 -11.12
C PRO A 108 1.02 -0.47 -9.89
N THR A 109 1.08 0.40 -8.86
CA THR A 109 1.87 0.15 -7.65
C THR A 109 1.15 0.63 -6.40
N ALA A 110 1.62 0.17 -5.24
CA ALA A 110 1.12 0.61 -3.94
C ALA A 110 1.33 2.12 -3.71
N ALA A 111 2.43 2.69 -4.22
CA ALA A 111 2.68 4.13 -4.15
C ALA A 111 1.59 4.94 -4.87
N HIS A 112 1.13 4.49 -6.05
CA HIS A 112 0.00 5.13 -6.74
C HIS A 112 -1.30 5.01 -5.95
N GLN A 113 -1.53 3.86 -5.30
CA GLN A 113 -2.69 3.69 -4.41
C GLN A 113 -2.62 4.66 -3.23
N GLN A 114 -1.47 4.80 -2.58
CA GLN A 114 -1.29 5.75 -1.48
C GLN A 114 -1.49 7.20 -1.92
N GLY A 115 -0.93 7.58 -3.07
CA GLY A 115 -1.15 8.92 -3.65
C GLY A 115 -2.63 9.20 -3.93
N LEU A 116 -3.35 8.20 -4.46
CA LEU A 116 -4.79 8.34 -4.72
C LEU A 116 -5.60 8.47 -3.41
N LEU A 117 -5.27 7.69 -2.37
CA LEU A 117 -5.89 7.82 -1.05
C LEU A 117 -5.62 9.20 -0.43
N GLN A 118 -4.40 9.72 -0.59
CA GLN A 118 -4.06 11.06 -0.11
C GLN A 118 -4.87 12.15 -0.83
N ILE A 119 -5.01 12.05 -2.15
CA ILE A 119 -5.85 12.99 -2.92
C ILE A 119 -7.30 12.97 -2.41
N VAL A 120 -7.85 11.78 -2.14
CA VAL A 120 -9.21 11.66 -1.60
C VAL A 120 -9.30 12.29 -0.22
N SER A 121 -8.35 12.02 0.66
CA SER A 121 -8.32 12.60 2.00
C SER A 121 -8.23 14.13 1.96
N ASP A 122 -7.38 14.67 1.11
CA ASP A 122 -7.12 16.11 1.08
C ASP A 122 -8.23 16.92 0.37
N PHE A 123 -8.89 16.33 -0.63
CA PHE A 123 -9.80 17.05 -1.51
C PHE A 123 -11.21 16.49 -1.58
N CYS A 124 -11.45 15.23 -1.21
CA CYS A 124 -12.74 14.56 -1.41
C CYS A 124 -13.45 14.13 -0.12
N ASP A 125 -12.74 14.08 1.01
CA ASP A 125 -13.25 13.47 2.25
C ASP A 125 -14.05 14.44 3.13
N HIS A 126 -14.38 15.62 2.59
CA HIS A 126 -15.24 16.59 3.26
C HIS A 126 -16.69 16.34 2.89
N ALA A 127 -17.59 16.34 3.85
CA ALA A 127 -19.02 16.00 3.72
C ALA A 127 -19.78 16.81 2.66
N SER A 128 -19.25 17.96 2.23
CA SER A 128 -19.82 18.85 1.22
C SER A 128 -18.99 18.92 -0.07
N ALA A 129 -17.96 18.09 -0.24
CA ALA A 129 -17.08 18.17 -1.39
C ALA A 129 -17.79 17.70 -2.66
N THR A 130 -18.18 18.65 -3.49
CA THR A 130 -18.56 18.41 -4.89
C THR A 130 -17.37 18.58 -5.79
N CYS A 131 -17.35 17.87 -6.93
CA CYS A 131 -16.26 18.01 -7.91
C CYS A 131 -16.25 19.38 -8.59
N ASP A 132 -17.35 20.12 -8.55
CA ASP A 132 -17.54 21.41 -9.24
C ASP A 132 -16.60 22.50 -8.70
N ASP A 133 -16.39 22.54 -7.38
CA ASP A 133 -15.52 23.52 -6.71
C ASP A 133 -14.16 22.92 -6.28
N CYS A 134 -13.78 21.77 -6.80
CA CYS A 134 -12.58 21.05 -6.40
C CYS A 134 -11.29 21.82 -6.78
N GLN A 135 -10.41 22.05 -5.80
CA GLN A 135 -9.13 22.74 -6.00
C GLN A 135 -8.03 21.85 -6.62
N PHE A 136 -8.22 20.53 -6.62
CA PHE A 136 -7.22 19.58 -7.11
C PHE A 136 -6.83 19.80 -8.59
N PRO A 137 -7.75 20.03 -9.55
CA PRO A 137 -7.37 20.35 -10.93
C PRO A 137 -6.52 21.60 -11.07
N ASN A 138 -6.78 22.62 -10.26
CA ASN A 138 -5.99 23.86 -10.25
C ASN A 138 -4.59 23.64 -9.69
N LEU A 139 -4.46 22.81 -8.67
CA LEU A 139 -3.17 22.42 -8.11
C LEU A 139 -2.32 21.72 -9.18
N ILE A 140 -2.87 20.70 -9.86
CA ILE A 140 -2.14 19.96 -10.91
C ILE A 140 -1.68 20.87 -12.04
N ARG A 141 -2.50 21.83 -12.47
CA ARG A 141 -2.11 22.78 -13.53
C ARG A 141 -0.89 23.62 -13.13
N ARG A 142 -0.77 23.98 -11.85
CA ARG A 142 0.37 24.73 -11.34
C ARG A 142 1.65 23.89 -11.23
N TRP A 143 1.54 22.56 -11.17
CA TRP A 143 2.69 21.63 -11.06
C TRP A 143 3.24 21.18 -12.42
N ARG A 144 2.59 21.54 -13.52
CA ARG A 144 3.10 21.31 -14.87
C ARG A 144 4.05 22.45 -15.26
N LEU A 145 5.16 22.52 -14.56
CA LEU A 145 6.32 23.33 -14.95
C LEU A 145 7.45 22.44 -15.43
#